data_d14b2abf640fcfefffb386a6f902354d
#
_entry.id   d14b2abf640fcfefffb386a6f902354d
#
_cell.length_a   1.000
_cell.length_b   1.000
_cell.length_c   1.000
_cell.angle_alpha   90.00
_cell.angle_beta   90.00
_cell.angle_gamma   90.00
#
_symmetry.space_group_name_H-M   'P 1'
#
loop_
_entity.id
_entity.type
_entity.pdbx_description
1 polymer ?
#
loop_
_entity_poly.entity_id
_entity_poly.type
_entity_poly.pdbx_seq_one_letter_code
_entity_poly.pdbx_strand_id
1 'polypeptide(L)'
;GQYVVSCTDIPVSSRVAQATEEAPFVVLILEFDSNLISNLLLETKIKNTVDYDAKCLAISDTEEELLDAFFRLAQLLEKSESEQSLMAPMIIKEIYFRLLTGPLGNQLRLINTKGTRSNQIARAISLIKDKYSEKLNMDDIAQCVNMAPSSFYRNFKKVTRVSPLQYQKQLSVVELV
;
A
#
# COMPACT_ATOMS: atom_id res chain seq x y z
N GLY A 1 3.17 -6.36 -18.49
CA GLY A 1 2.37 -5.52 -17.60
C GLY A 1 3.21 -4.78 -16.58
N GLN A 2 2.59 -3.84 -15.92
CA GLN A 2 3.20 -3.10 -14.81
C GLN A 2 2.31 -3.18 -13.59
N TYR A 3 2.90 -3.12 -12.40
CA TYR A 3 2.14 -2.97 -11.17
C TYR A 3 2.59 -1.74 -10.39
N VAL A 4 1.64 -1.18 -9.66
CA VAL A 4 1.84 -0.02 -8.80
C VAL A 4 1.62 -0.45 -7.36
N VAL A 5 2.57 -0.15 -6.50
CA VAL A 5 2.40 -0.30 -5.06
C VAL A 5 2.20 1.08 -4.46
N SER A 6 1.04 1.28 -3.84
CA SER A 6 0.77 2.45 -3.00
C SER A 6 0.79 2.01 -1.54
N CYS A 7 1.58 2.68 -0.75
CA CYS A 7 1.73 2.39 0.68
C CYS A 7 0.68 3.08 1.54
N THR A 8 -0.09 3.95 0.92
CA THR A 8 -1.03 4.84 1.62
C THR A 8 -2.07 5.29 0.62
N ASP A 9 -3.24 5.57 1.11
CA ASP A 9 -4.32 6.22 0.35
C ASP A 9 -3.97 7.70 0.09
N ILE A 10 -2.95 7.91 -0.74
CA ILE A 10 -2.69 9.25 -1.24
C ILE A 10 -3.74 9.54 -2.30
N PRO A 11 -4.42 10.70 -2.26
CA PRO A 11 -5.23 11.14 -3.38
C PRO A 11 -4.37 11.22 -4.64
N VAL A 12 -4.43 10.20 -5.48
CA VAL A 12 -3.69 10.14 -6.73
C VAL A 12 -4.67 10.46 -7.84
N SER A 13 -4.42 11.53 -8.57
CA SER A 13 -5.11 11.75 -9.83
C SER A 13 -4.47 10.86 -10.88
N SER A 14 -5.15 9.80 -11.29
CA SER A 14 -4.73 8.94 -12.39
C SER A 14 -5.56 9.25 -13.64
N ARG A 15 -4.92 9.16 -14.79
CA ARG A 15 -5.59 9.35 -16.08
C ARG A 15 -5.26 8.17 -16.99
N VAL A 16 -6.28 7.52 -17.50
CA VAL A 16 -6.13 6.54 -18.58
C VAL A 16 -5.82 7.31 -19.86
N ALA A 17 -4.60 7.17 -20.36
CA ALA A 17 -4.16 7.88 -21.56
C ALA A 17 -4.65 7.22 -22.86
N GLN A 18 -4.76 5.89 -22.85
CA GLN A 18 -5.18 5.11 -24.02
C GLN A 18 -6.01 3.90 -23.57
N ALA A 19 -7.21 3.80 -24.08
CA ALA A 19 -8.05 2.61 -23.98
C ALA A 19 -9.00 2.61 -25.20
N THR A 20 -9.21 1.43 -25.80
CA THR A 20 -10.16 1.21 -26.90
C THR A 20 -11.03 -0.01 -26.57
N GLU A 21 -12.10 -0.23 -27.32
CA GLU A 21 -12.91 -1.46 -27.17
C GLU A 21 -12.09 -2.73 -27.46
N GLU A 22 -11.14 -2.64 -28.40
CA GLU A 22 -10.26 -3.75 -28.78
C GLU A 22 -9.08 -3.95 -27.80
N ALA A 23 -8.68 -2.90 -27.10
CA ALA A 23 -7.62 -2.91 -26.10
C ALA A 23 -8.04 -2.16 -24.84
N PRO A 24 -8.95 -2.73 -24.02
CA PRO A 24 -9.46 -2.08 -22.83
C PRO A 24 -8.36 -1.94 -21.76
N PHE A 25 -8.45 -0.87 -20.97
CA PHE A 25 -7.64 -0.72 -19.78
C PHE A 25 -8.25 -1.57 -18.64
N VAL A 26 -7.55 -2.61 -18.26
CA VAL A 26 -7.97 -3.52 -17.18
C VAL A 26 -7.06 -3.32 -15.97
N VAL A 27 -7.65 -3.13 -14.80
CA VAL A 27 -6.95 -2.98 -13.52
C VAL A 27 -7.49 -4.01 -12.54
N LEU A 28 -6.58 -4.68 -11.85
CA LEU A 28 -6.87 -5.48 -10.68
C LEU A 28 -6.27 -4.79 -9.46
N ILE A 29 -7.11 -4.53 -8.46
CA ILE A 29 -6.70 -3.89 -7.21
C ILE A 29 -6.71 -4.93 -6.11
N LEU A 30 -5.60 -5.07 -5.41
CA LEU A 30 -5.47 -5.92 -4.23
C LEU A 30 -5.13 -5.03 -3.03
N GLU A 31 -6.03 -4.99 -2.05
CA GLU A 31 -5.77 -4.32 -0.78
C GLU A 31 -4.87 -5.18 0.11
N PHE A 32 -3.91 -4.53 0.77
CA PHE A 32 -2.96 -5.24 1.61
C PHE A 32 -3.53 -5.54 3.00
N ASP A 33 -3.56 -6.83 3.35
CA ASP A 33 -3.75 -7.26 4.73
C ASP A 33 -2.41 -7.22 5.48
N SER A 34 -2.25 -6.21 6.34
CA SER A 34 -1.05 -6.02 7.15
C SER A 34 -0.76 -7.17 8.11
N ASN A 35 -1.78 -7.91 8.56
CA ASN A 35 -1.60 -9.09 9.42
C ASN A 35 -1.01 -10.24 8.62
N LEU A 36 -1.54 -10.50 7.43
CA LEU A 36 -1.02 -11.53 6.55
C LEU A 36 0.42 -11.25 6.13
N ILE A 37 0.74 -10.00 5.79
CA ILE A 37 2.12 -9.58 5.48
C ILE A 37 3.04 -9.76 6.69
N SER A 38 2.62 -9.35 7.88
CA SER A 38 3.41 -9.50 9.10
C SER A 38 3.71 -10.97 9.40
N ASN A 39 2.73 -11.86 9.24
CA ASN A 39 2.92 -13.31 9.41
C ASN A 39 3.89 -13.87 8.37
N LEU A 40 3.77 -13.47 7.10
CA LEU A 40 4.70 -13.87 6.05
C LEU A 40 6.13 -13.44 6.33
N LEU A 41 6.32 -12.22 6.84
CA LEU A 41 7.65 -11.71 7.20
C LEU A 41 8.28 -12.53 8.33
N LEU A 42 7.48 -13.00 9.30
CA LEU A 42 7.95 -13.89 10.36
C LEU A 42 8.30 -15.29 9.85
N GLU A 43 7.45 -15.86 8.98
CA GLU A 43 7.64 -17.19 8.40
C GLU A 43 8.89 -17.24 7.49
N THR A 44 9.07 -16.24 6.64
CA THR A 44 10.10 -16.25 5.59
C THR A 44 11.46 -15.76 6.05
N LYS A 45 11.55 -15.11 7.23
CA LYS A 45 12.78 -14.51 7.77
C LYS A 45 13.50 -13.56 6.79
N ILE A 46 12.80 -13.01 5.85
CA ILE A 46 13.34 -12.05 4.89
C ILE A 46 13.77 -10.81 5.66
N LYS A 47 15.04 -10.45 5.52
CA LYS A 47 15.61 -9.27 6.19
C LYS A 47 15.32 -8.00 5.39
N ASN A 48 15.02 -6.92 6.10
CA ASN A 48 15.01 -5.60 5.49
C ASN A 48 16.45 -5.21 5.11
N THR A 49 16.64 -4.69 3.92
CA THR A 49 17.84 -3.92 3.61
C THR A 49 17.72 -2.54 4.25
N VAL A 50 18.83 -1.82 4.35
CA VAL A 50 18.93 -0.52 5.05
C VAL A 50 17.72 0.40 4.76
N ASP A 51 17.23 1.06 5.81
CA ASP A 51 16.09 2.00 5.79
C ASP A 51 16.38 3.22 4.88
N TYR A 52 16.26 3.01 3.59
CA TYR A 52 16.14 4.11 2.64
C TYR A 52 14.67 4.43 2.47
N ASP A 53 14.34 5.69 2.55
CA ASP A 53 12.99 6.26 2.45
C ASP A 53 12.10 5.51 1.47
N ALA A 54 11.14 4.75 1.99
CA ALA A 54 10.12 4.14 1.17
C ALA A 54 9.29 5.23 0.49
N LYS A 55 9.16 5.14 -0.82
CA LYS A 55 8.26 6.03 -1.57
C LYS A 55 6.81 5.56 -1.36
N CYS A 56 5.88 6.50 -1.23
CA CYS A 56 4.46 6.15 -1.10
C CYS A 56 3.88 5.48 -2.34
N LEU A 57 4.44 5.78 -3.48
CA LEU A 57 4.03 5.22 -4.77
C LEU A 57 5.29 4.73 -5.48
N ALA A 58 5.26 3.49 -5.92
CA ALA A 58 6.32 2.91 -6.72
C ALA A 58 5.72 2.03 -7.83
N ILE A 59 6.36 2.07 -8.98
CA ILE A 59 5.96 1.34 -10.18
C ILE A 59 7.09 0.38 -10.52
N SER A 60 6.74 -0.83 -10.91
CA SER A 60 7.67 -1.84 -11.42
C SER A 60 7.02 -2.64 -12.54
N ASP A 61 7.85 -3.23 -13.38
CA ASP A 61 7.39 -4.22 -14.33
C ASP A 61 6.95 -5.48 -13.58
N THR A 62 5.94 -6.15 -14.11
CA THR A 62 5.37 -7.36 -13.52
C THR A 62 6.17 -8.57 -13.97
N GLU A 63 6.73 -9.32 -13.02
CA GLU A 63 7.36 -10.61 -13.27
C GLU A 63 6.28 -11.64 -13.69
N GLU A 64 6.66 -12.60 -14.53
CA GLU A 64 5.72 -13.56 -15.12
C GLU A 64 4.97 -14.36 -14.07
N GLU A 65 5.66 -14.80 -13.03
CA GLU A 65 5.06 -15.58 -11.95
C GLU A 65 4.08 -14.76 -11.10
N LEU A 66 4.33 -13.47 -10.92
CA LEU A 66 3.40 -12.58 -10.23
C LEU A 66 2.14 -12.38 -11.07
N LEU A 67 2.30 -12.19 -12.38
CA LEU A 67 1.18 -12.06 -13.31
C LEU A 67 0.33 -13.32 -13.34
N ASP A 68 0.98 -14.51 -13.40
CA ASP A 68 0.28 -15.80 -13.35
C ASP A 68 -0.55 -15.97 -12.07
N ALA A 69 0.02 -15.61 -10.93
CA ALA A 69 -0.70 -15.68 -9.65
C ALA A 69 -1.95 -14.77 -9.64
N PHE A 70 -1.86 -13.56 -10.18
CA PHE A 70 -3.01 -12.68 -10.33
C PHE A 70 -4.05 -13.26 -11.31
N PHE A 71 -3.61 -13.87 -12.39
CA PHE A 71 -4.49 -14.47 -13.38
C PHE A 71 -5.27 -15.66 -12.77
N ARG A 72 -4.58 -16.53 -12.01
CA ARG A 72 -5.22 -17.63 -11.27
C ARG A 72 -6.22 -17.13 -10.23
N LEU A 73 -5.90 -16.02 -9.54
CA LEU A 73 -6.84 -15.40 -8.60
C LEU A 73 -8.11 -14.91 -9.31
N ALA A 74 -7.97 -14.26 -10.48
CA ALA A 74 -9.11 -13.80 -11.27
C ALA A 74 -9.95 -14.97 -11.80
N GLN A 75 -9.34 -16.08 -12.23
CA GLN A 75 -10.05 -17.27 -12.70
C GLN A 75 -10.91 -17.92 -11.61
N LEU A 76 -10.59 -17.71 -10.32
CA LEU A 76 -11.41 -18.23 -9.23
C LEU A 76 -12.82 -17.63 -9.18
N LEU A 77 -13.04 -16.45 -9.78
CA LEU A 77 -14.38 -15.84 -9.85
C LEU A 77 -15.40 -16.72 -10.60
N GLU A 78 -14.93 -17.61 -11.48
CA GLU A 78 -15.74 -18.54 -12.26
C GLU A 78 -15.89 -19.92 -11.57
N LYS A 79 -15.29 -20.12 -10.40
CA LYS A 79 -15.28 -21.38 -9.66
C LYS A 79 -16.36 -21.44 -8.59
N SER A 80 -16.56 -22.62 -8.01
CA SER A 80 -17.49 -22.81 -6.91
C SER A 80 -17.06 -22.02 -5.67
N GLU A 81 -18.02 -21.63 -4.83
CA GLU A 81 -17.78 -20.89 -3.59
C GLU A 81 -16.82 -21.64 -2.65
N SER A 82 -16.92 -22.97 -2.58
CA SER A 82 -16.01 -23.80 -1.79
C SER A 82 -14.58 -23.75 -2.31
N GLU A 83 -14.40 -23.75 -3.63
CA GLU A 83 -13.08 -23.63 -4.27
C GLU A 83 -12.49 -22.22 -4.08
N GLN A 84 -13.30 -21.18 -4.24
CA GLN A 84 -12.90 -19.80 -3.97
C GLN A 84 -12.43 -19.63 -2.52
N SER A 85 -13.21 -20.10 -1.56
CA SER A 85 -12.92 -19.97 -0.12
C SER A 85 -11.61 -20.65 0.28
N LEU A 86 -11.28 -21.78 -0.37
CA LEU A 86 -10.06 -22.52 -0.08
C LEU A 86 -8.84 -21.97 -0.83
N MET A 87 -8.99 -21.72 -2.12
CA MET A 87 -7.85 -21.41 -3.00
C MET A 87 -7.45 -19.92 -2.98
N ALA A 88 -8.42 -19.00 -2.81
CA ALA A 88 -8.09 -17.56 -2.84
C ALA A 88 -7.08 -17.16 -1.75
N PRO A 89 -7.20 -17.58 -0.48
CA PRO A 89 -6.19 -17.26 0.53
C PRO A 89 -4.79 -17.79 0.20
N MET A 90 -4.71 -18.96 -0.44
CA MET A 90 -3.43 -19.55 -0.82
C MET A 90 -2.76 -18.74 -1.95
N ILE A 91 -3.52 -18.35 -2.96
CA ILE A 91 -3.01 -17.55 -4.09
C ILE A 91 -2.66 -16.13 -3.61
N ILE A 92 -3.47 -15.52 -2.75
CA ILE A 92 -3.18 -14.21 -2.16
C ILE A 92 -1.88 -14.26 -1.34
N LYS A 93 -1.67 -15.34 -0.58
CA LYS A 93 -0.42 -15.55 0.16
C LYS A 93 0.78 -15.67 -0.77
N GLU A 94 0.64 -16.36 -1.91
CA GLU A 94 1.68 -16.42 -2.95
C GLU A 94 1.96 -15.04 -3.55
N ILE A 95 0.92 -14.27 -3.92
CA ILE A 95 1.06 -12.92 -4.46
C ILE A 95 1.84 -12.03 -3.47
N TYR A 96 1.48 -12.05 -2.20
CA TYR A 96 2.17 -11.27 -1.18
C TYR A 96 3.63 -11.70 -1.02
N PHE A 97 3.91 -12.99 -1.05
CA PHE A 97 5.28 -13.49 -0.99
C PHE A 97 6.11 -12.97 -2.18
N ARG A 98 5.58 -13.05 -3.41
CA ARG A 98 6.25 -12.55 -4.61
C ARG A 98 6.47 -11.03 -4.56
N LEU A 99 5.48 -10.28 -4.12
CA LEU A 99 5.61 -8.83 -3.92
C LEU A 99 6.66 -8.47 -2.85
N LEU A 100 6.73 -9.23 -1.77
CA LEU A 100 7.70 -9.02 -0.68
C LEU A 100 9.13 -9.41 -1.08
N THR A 101 9.31 -10.30 -2.03
CA THR A 101 10.62 -10.76 -2.53
C THR A 101 11.06 -10.06 -3.81
N GLY A 102 10.13 -9.49 -4.55
CA GLY A 102 10.35 -8.82 -5.83
C GLY A 102 10.98 -7.42 -5.71
N PRO A 103 11.05 -6.69 -6.82
CA PRO A 103 11.76 -5.40 -6.92
C PRO A 103 11.34 -4.34 -5.92
N LEU A 104 10.04 -4.27 -5.57
CA LEU A 104 9.49 -3.33 -4.59
C LEU A 104 9.40 -3.94 -3.17
N GLY A 105 9.91 -5.14 -2.98
CA GLY A 105 9.73 -5.90 -1.75
C GLY A 105 10.33 -5.21 -0.52
N ASN A 106 11.51 -4.59 -0.64
CA ASN A 106 12.08 -3.86 0.49
C ASN A 106 11.19 -2.72 0.98
N GLN A 107 10.56 -2.00 0.07
CA GLN A 107 9.63 -0.93 0.38
C GLN A 107 8.40 -1.44 1.14
N LEU A 108 7.79 -2.53 0.65
CA LEU A 108 6.65 -3.18 1.30
C LEU A 108 7.00 -3.70 2.70
N ARG A 109 8.19 -4.29 2.85
CA ARG A 109 8.67 -4.76 4.16
C ARG A 109 8.84 -3.62 5.15
N LEU A 110 9.48 -2.52 4.74
CA LEU A 110 9.71 -1.36 5.62
C LEU A 110 8.40 -0.76 6.13
N ILE A 111 7.37 -0.67 5.29
CA ILE A 111 6.07 -0.15 5.68
C ILE A 111 5.39 -1.05 6.70
N ASN A 112 5.54 -2.36 6.53
CA ASN A 112 4.89 -3.35 7.40
C ASN A 112 5.74 -3.76 8.61
N THR A 113 6.97 -3.28 8.73
CA THR A 113 7.83 -3.55 9.90
C THR A 113 7.63 -2.50 10.97
N LYS A 114 7.12 -2.91 12.13
CA LYS A 114 6.89 -2.02 13.29
C LYS A 114 8.17 -1.27 13.68
N GLY A 115 8.03 0.04 13.92
CA GLY A 115 9.13 0.89 14.37
C GLY A 115 9.98 1.51 13.27
N THR A 116 9.81 1.10 12.01
CA THR A 116 10.44 1.81 10.89
C THR A 116 9.75 3.16 10.67
N ARG A 117 10.50 4.12 10.14
CA ARG A 117 9.93 5.45 9.80
C ARG A 117 8.78 5.35 8.82
N SER A 118 8.91 4.48 7.83
CA SER A 118 7.87 4.23 6.83
C SER A 118 6.59 3.69 7.47
N ASN A 119 6.69 2.75 8.41
CA ASN A 119 5.56 2.22 9.16
C ASN A 119 4.91 3.30 10.05
N GLN A 120 5.71 4.13 10.72
CA GLN A 120 5.19 5.22 11.54
C GLN A 120 4.40 6.23 10.68
N ILE A 121 4.90 6.60 9.51
CA ILE A 121 4.20 7.50 8.60
C ILE A 121 2.94 6.85 8.01
N ALA A 122 3.00 5.58 7.60
CA ALA A 122 1.83 4.85 7.11
C ALA A 122 0.70 4.83 8.17
N ARG A 123 1.03 4.54 9.43
CA ARG A 123 0.08 4.60 10.55
C ARG A 123 -0.49 6.00 10.76
N ALA A 124 0.33 7.04 10.66
CA ALA A 124 -0.14 8.42 10.78
C ALA A 124 -1.13 8.78 9.67
N ILE A 125 -0.88 8.34 8.45
CA ILE A 125 -1.78 8.54 7.31
C ILE A 125 -3.13 7.85 7.56
N SER A 126 -3.12 6.60 8.03
CA SER A 126 -4.35 5.88 8.40
C SER A 126 -5.13 6.65 9.48
N LEU A 127 -4.46 7.08 10.55
CA LEU A 127 -5.11 7.87 11.62
C LEU A 127 -5.74 9.17 11.12
N ILE A 128 -5.06 9.88 10.22
CA ILE A 128 -5.59 11.11 9.62
C ILE A 128 -6.78 10.78 8.73
N LYS A 129 -6.72 9.70 7.96
CA LYS A 129 -7.82 9.24 7.09
C LYS A 129 -9.05 8.84 7.89
N ASP A 130 -8.89 8.08 8.97
CA ASP A 130 -10.00 7.63 9.80
C ASP A 130 -10.77 8.78 10.48
N LYS A 131 -10.09 9.93 10.65
CA LYS A 131 -10.62 11.08 11.40
C LYS A 131 -10.52 12.41 10.64
N TYR A 132 -10.42 12.37 9.29
CA TYR A 132 -10.17 13.57 8.48
C TYR A 132 -11.24 14.67 8.65
N SER A 133 -12.47 14.29 8.98
CA SER A 133 -13.59 15.22 9.21
C SER A 133 -13.52 15.94 10.58
N GLU A 134 -12.66 15.44 11.49
CA GLU A 134 -12.47 16.03 12.82
C GLU A 134 -11.38 17.11 12.79
N LYS A 135 -11.38 17.99 13.78
CA LYS A 135 -10.27 18.94 14.00
C LYS A 135 -9.10 18.19 14.63
N LEU A 136 -8.15 17.75 13.81
CA LEU A 136 -6.98 17.01 14.27
C LEU A 136 -5.86 17.96 14.72
N ASN A 137 -5.22 17.62 15.84
CA ASN A 137 -3.93 18.15 16.23
C ASN A 137 -2.82 17.26 15.68
N MET A 138 -2.01 17.77 14.78
CA MET A 138 -0.95 17.00 14.12
C MET A 138 0.19 16.61 15.07
N ASP A 139 0.38 17.34 16.16
CA ASP A 139 1.37 16.99 17.19
C ASP A 139 0.91 15.77 18.00
N ASP A 140 -0.39 15.64 18.25
CA ASP A 140 -0.96 14.44 18.88
C ASP A 140 -0.84 13.22 17.96
N ILE A 141 -1.06 13.40 16.66
CA ILE A 141 -0.81 12.33 15.67
C ILE A 141 0.66 11.92 15.68
N ALA A 142 1.60 12.87 15.73
CA ALA A 142 3.03 12.56 15.82
C ALA A 142 3.35 11.71 17.07
N GLN A 143 2.77 12.05 18.21
CA GLN A 143 2.92 11.28 19.46
C GLN A 143 2.33 9.86 19.33
N CYS A 144 1.14 9.72 18.75
CA CYS A 144 0.50 8.41 18.53
C CYS A 144 1.36 7.44 17.70
N VAL A 145 2.23 7.98 16.84
CA VAL A 145 3.14 7.17 16.02
C VAL A 145 4.59 7.17 16.55
N ASN A 146 4.80 7.65 17.78
CA ASN A 146 6.10 7.73 18.45
C ASN A 146 7.14 8.53 17.65
N MET A 147 6.76 9.69 17.13
CA MET A 147 7.66 10.63 16.45
C MET A 147 7.67 11.99 17.14
N ALA A 148 8.83 12.65 17.19
CA ALA A 148 8.90 14.06 17.53
C ALA A 148 8.20 14.88 16.43
N PRO A 149 7.44 15.95 16.77
CA PRO A 149 6.68 16.74 15.78
C PRO A 149 7.50 17.20 14.58
N SER A 150 8.68 17.77 14.79
CA SER A 150 9.55 18.22 13.70
C SER A 150 9.99 17.09 12.76
N SER A 151 10.26 15.90 13.32
CA SER A 151 10.61 14.70 12.55
C SER A 151 9.40 14.18 11.78
N PHE A 152 8.23 14.21 12.40
CA PHE A 152 6.96 13.81 11.79
C PHE A 152 6.66 14.67 10.56
N TYR A 153 6.60 15.99 10.68
CA TYR A 153 6.31 16.90 9.57
C TYR A 153 7.27 16.70 8.40
N ARG A 154 8.57 16.59 8.69
CA ARG A 154 9.61 16.38 7.66
C ARG A 154 9.43 15.05 6.93
N ASN A 155 9.27 13.95 7.67
CA ASN A 155 9.15 12.63 7.08
C ASN A 155 7.79 12.43 6.38
N PHE A 156 6.71 12.96 6.94
CA PHE A 156 5.39 12.94 6.32
C PHE A 156 5.43 13.65 4.94
N LYS A 157 5.97 14.87 4.89
CA LYS A 157 6.12 15.60 3.62
C LYS A 157 7.05 14.89 2.63
N LYS A 158 8.09 14.22 3.12
CA LYS A 158 9.00 13.45 2.27
C LYS A 158 8.29 12.28 1.61
N VAL A 159 7.43 11.61 2.34
CA VAL A 159 6.67 10.44 1.91
C VAL A 159 5.49 10.85 1.02
N THR A 160 4.64 11.78 1.46
CA THR A 160 3.37 12.14 0.80
C THR A 160 3.46 13.30 -0.18
N ARG A 161 4.61 14.03 -0.19
CA ARG A 161 4.85 15.26 -0.95
C ARG A 161 4.06 16.49 -0.47
N VAL A 162 3.17 16.31 0.48
CA VAL A 162 2.37 17.40 1.10
C VAL A 162 2.55 17.40 2.62
N SER A 163 2.20 18.51 3.28
CA SER A 163 2.20 18.53 4.74
C SER A 163 1.01 17.74 5.32
N PRO A 164 1.07 17.28 6.59
CA PRO A 164 -0.04 16.57 7.21
C PRO A 164 -1.37 17.34 7.16
N LEU A 165 -1.33 18.65 7.39
CA LEU A 165 -2.51 19.52 7.30
C LEU A 165 -3.06 19.66 5.88
N GLN A 166 -2.17 19.75 4.88
CA GLN A 166 -2.58 19.78 3.48
C GLN A 166 -3.19 18.43 3.06
N TYR A 167 -2.61 17.32 3.54
CA TYR A 167 -3.15 16.00 3.30
C TYR A 167 -4.56 15.85 3.85
N GLN A 168 -4.81 16.24 5.10
CA GLN A 168 -6.15 16.22 5.69
C GLN A 168 -7.15 17.05 4.87
N LYS A 169 -6.76 18.25 4.43
CA LYS A 169 -7.62 19.10 3.59
C LYS A 169 -7.94 18.45 2.24
N GLN A 170 -6.99 17.76 1.61
CA GLN A 170 -7.22 17.07 0.34
C GLN A 170 -8.23 15.94 0.49
N LEU A 171 -8.19 15.17 1.59
CA LEU A 171 -9.19 14.13 1.87
C LEU A 171 -10.60 14.72 1.96
N SER A 172 -10.75 15.87 2.63
CA SER A 172 -12.05 16.53 2.76
C SER A 172 -12.63 17.04 1.44
N VAL A 173 -11.81 17.24 0.40
CA VAL A 173 -12.25 17.71 -0.93
C VAL A 173 -12.63 16.54 -1.84
N VAL A 174 -11.95 15.40 -1.71
CA VAL A 174 -12.18 14.22 -2.59
C VAL A 174 -13.55 13.57 -2.36
N GLU A 175 -14.12 13.65 -1.16
CA GLU A 175 -15.46 13.10 -0.89
C GLU A 175 -16.62 14.03 -1.31
N LEU A 176 -16.33 15.22 -1.80
CA LEU A 176 -17.35 16.17 -2.30
C LEU A 176 -17.59 16.08 -3.81
N VAL A 177 -16.92 15.16 -4.51
CA VAL A 177 -17.05 14.90 -5.95
C VAL A 177 -17.54 13.47 -6.19
#